data_53575364d337f6c8ea463264aa5eba0b
#
_entry.id   53575364d337f6c8ea463264aa5eba0b
#
_cell.length_a   1.000
_cell.length_b   1.000
_cell.length_c   1.000
_cell.angle_alpha   90.00
_cell.angle_beta   90.00
_cell.angle_gamma   90.00
#
_symmetry.space_group_name_H-M   'P 1'
#
loop_
_entity.id
_entity.type
_entity.pdbx_description
1 polymer ?
#
loop_
_entity_poly.entity_id
_entity_poly.type
_entity_poly.pdbx_seq_one_letter_code
_entity_poly.pdbx_strand_id
1 'polypeptide(L)'
;MRSLFLAGLLLAGLTATVRPADAADVRMFIRHEVTDYLAWRKTYDAFAGMQRKLGVTRQAVYQSIENPNDVTVTHDFKTKEMAKAFTSAPELKSAMEKGGVKGTPQVWITTQASK
;
A
#
# COMPACT_ATOMS: atom_id res chain seq x y z
N MET A 1 31.46 -31.79 21.52
CA MET A 1 31.43 -31.52 21.11
C MET A 1 30.96 -30.93 20.49
N ARG A 2 30.85 -30.79 20.58
CA ARG A 2 30.49 -30.25 20.05
C ARG A 2 29.92 -29.98 19.12
N SER A 3 29.99 -30.05 18.76
CA SER A 3 29.61 -29.79 17.65
C SER A 3 28.45 -29.58 17.45
N LEU A 4 28.08 -29.57 17.82
CA LEU A 4 26.99 -29.44 17.57
C LEU A 4 26.37 -28.53 17.41
N PHE A 5 26.54 -28.09 17.52
CA PHE A 5 25.95 -27.39 17.29
C PHE A 5 25.73 -26.80 16.55
N LEU A 6 26.12 -26.72 16.65
CA LEU A 6 26.07 -26.24 15.84
C LEU A 6 25.36 -26.17 14.99
N ALA A 7 25.42 -26.41 14.96
CA ALA A 7 24.86 -26.84 13.98
C ALA A 7 23.58 -26.33 13.91
N GLY A 8 23.24 -26.34 14.61
CA GLY A 8 21.97 -26.05 14.52
C GLY A 8 21.62 -24.82 14.06
N LEU A 9 22.05 -24.39 14.20
CA LEU A 9 21.65 -23.54 13.80
C LEU A 9 21.52 -23.16 12.74
N LEU A 10 21.88 -23.37 12.56
CA LEU A 10 21.89 -23.10 11.42
C LEU A 10 20.70 -23.18 10.85
N LEU A 11 20.45 -23.80 10.80
CA LEU A 11 19.38 -24.07 10.19
C LEU A 11 18.39 -23.16 10.38
N ALA A 12 18.39 -22.82 11.27
CA ALA A 12 17.32 -22.07 11.59
C ALA A 12 17.26 -20.98 10.64
N GLY A 13 18.19 -20.38 10.54
CA GLY A 13 18.09 -19.25 9.79
C GLY A 13 17.44 -19.46 8.55
N LEU A 14 17.71 -20.42 8.00
CA LEU A 14 17.24 -20.60 6.82
C LEU A 14 15.89 -20.57 6.70
N THR A 15 15.35 -21.09 7.45
CA THR A 15 14.01 -21.23 7.25
C THR A 15 13.40 -19.95 7.20
N ALA A 16 13.71 -19.22 8.02
CA ALA A 16 13.00 -18.03 8.09
C ALA A 16 13.06 -17.34 6.83
N THR A 17 13.97 -17.61 6.19
CA THR A 17 14.14 -16.94 5.08
C THR A 17 13.08 -16.95 4.18
N VAL A 18 12.56 -17.86 4.06
CA VAL A 18 11.64 -17.94 3.20
C VAL A 18 10.68 -17.00 3.30
N ARG A 19 10.40 -16.26 2.68
CA ARG A 19 9.50 -15.38 2.81
C ARG A 19 8.26 -15.56 2.20
N PRO A 20 7.57 -16.37 2.65
CA PRO A 20 6.25 -16.55 2.18
C PRO A 20 5.48 -15.31 2.38
N ALA A 21 5.80 -14.63 3.41
CA ALA A 21 5.07 -13.45 3.69
C ALA A 21 5.16 -12.46 2.57
N ASP A 22 6.28 -12.36 1.96
CA ASP A 22 6.41 -11.45 0.87
C ASP A 22 5.51 -11.82 -0.26
N ALA A 23 5.30 -13.04 -0.47
CA ALA A 23 4.46 -13.49 -1.55
C ALA A 23 3.02 -13.13 -1.33
N ALA A 24 2.65 -12.87 -0.10
CA ALA A 24 1.27 -12.56 0.19
C ALA A 24 0.96 -11.08 0.02
N ASP A 25 1.97 -10.25 -0.12
CA ASP A 25 1.71 -8.82 -0.20
C ASP A 25 0.97 -8.46 -1.47
N VAL A 26 0.06 -7.53 -1.34
CA VAL A 26 -0.71 -7.06 -2.48
C VAL A 26 -0.53 -5.57 -2.63
N ARG A 27 -0.71 -5.10 -3.83
CA ARG A 27 -0.59 -3.67 -4.12
C ARG A 27 -1.87 -3.17 -4.74
N MET A 28 -2.40 -2.11 -4.15
CA MET A 28 -3.56 -1.43 -4.67
C MET A 28 -3.10 -0.20 -5.43
N PHE A 29 -3.72 0.04 -6.57
CA PHE A 29 -3.51 1.27 -7.32
C PHE A 29 -4.80 2.07 -7.27
N ILE A 30 -4.68 3.36 -7.02
CA ILE A 30 -5.83 4.25 -7.03
C ILE A 30 -5.44 5.42 -7.92
N ARG A 31 -6.22 5.68 -8.97
CA ARG A 31 -5.98 6.80 -9.86
C ARG A 31 -7.18 7.70 -9.83
N HIS A 32 -6.96 8.99 -9.66
CA HIS A 32 -8.03 9.97 -9.66
C HIS A 32 -7.48 11.34 -10.02
N GLU A 33 -8.36 12.21 -10.44
CA GLU A 33 -8.02 13.58 -10.68
C GLU A 33 -8.37 14.39 -9.44
N VAL A 34 -7.57 15.41 -9.14
CA VAL A 34 -7.83 16.28 -8.00
C VAL A 34 -7.95 17.70 -8.48
N THR A 35 -8.56 18.58 -7.70
CA THR A 35 -8.72 19.95 -8.08
C THR A 35 -7.40 20.70 -8.02
N ASP A 36 -6.55 20.37 -7.07
CA ASP A 36 -5.24 21.01 -6.92
C ASP A 36 -4.29 20.06 -6.22
N TYR A 37 -3.22 19.69 -6.88
CA TYR A 37 -2.30 18.69 -6.32
C TYR A 37 -1.72 19.09 -4.97
N LEU A 38 -1.29 20.31 -4.81
CA LEU A 38 -0.64 20.71 -3.56
C LEU A 38 -1.61 20.66 -2.38
N ALA A 39 -2.85 21.08 -2.61
CA ALA A 39 -3.85 21.00 -1.57
C ALA A 39 -4.19 19.54 -1.24
N TRP A 40 -4.32 18.70 -2.29
CA TRP A 40 -4.57 17.28 -2.11
C TRP A 40 -3.43 16.63 -1.33
N ARG A 41 -2.19 16.95 -1.68
CA ARG A 41 -1.03 16.35 -1.05
C ARG A 41 -1.00 16.61 0.46
N LYS A 42 -1.40 17.81 0.85
CA LYS A 42 -1.45 18.15 2.25
C LYS A 42 -2.44 17.27 3.00
N THR A 43 -3.63 17.07 2.44
CA THR A 43 -4.62 16.19 3.03
C THR A 43 -4.14 14.74 3.03
N TYR A 44 -3.51 14.33 1.93
CA TYR A 44 -3.00 12.96 1.82
C TYR A 44 -1.94 12.68 2.89
N ASP A 45 -1.00 13.60 3.08
CA ASP A 45 0.04 13.43 4.08
C ASP A 45 -0.55 13.40 5.49
N ALA A 46 -1.58 14.19 5.74
CA ALA A 46 -2.23 14.17 7.05
C ALA A 46 -2.97 12.87 7.31
N PHE A 47 -3.30 12.11 6.27
CA PHE A 47 -4.00 10.84 6.40
C PHE A 47 -3.04 9.68 6.66
N ALA A 48 -1.73 9.90 6.66
CA ALA A 48 -0.76 8.81 6.76
C ALA A 48 -0.94 7.92 7.99
N GLY A 49 -1.23 8.52 9.13
CA GLY A 49 -1.46 7.74 10.34
C GLY A 49 -2.65 6.80 10.23
N MET A 50 -3.72 7.29 9.62
CA MET A 50 -4.91 6.47 9.42
C MET A 50 -4.63 5.38 8.38
N GLN A 51 -3.85 5.68 7.35
CA GLN A 51 -3.48 4.67 6.36
C GLN A 51 -2.80 3.48 7.04
N ARG A 52 -1.87 3.75 7.94
CA ARG A 52 -1.19 2.66 8.66
C ARG A 52 -2.17 1.88 9.53
N LYS A 53 -3.09 2.56 10.19
CA LYS A 53 -4.10 1.88 10.99
C LYS A 53 -4.97 0.98 10.15
N LEU A 54 -5.22 1.37 8.90
CA LEU A 54 -6.05 0.60 7.99
C LEU A 54 -5.26 -0.46 7.23
N GLY A 55 -4.00 -0.64 7.56
CA GLY A 55 -3.22 -1.75 7.02
C GLY A 55 -2.22 -1.41 5.94
N VAL A 56 -2.07 -0.14 5.56
CA VAL A 56 -1.10 0.22 4.53
C VAL A 56 0.30 0.06 5.08
N THR A 57 1.13 -0.76 4.43
CA THR A 57 2.50 -1.01 4.84
C THR A 57 3.48 -0.15 4.07
N ARG A 58 3.12 0.30 2.88
CA ARG A 58 3.99 1.11 2.04
C ARG A 58 3.13 1.89 1.06
N GLN A 59 3.55 3.07 0.70
CA GLN A 59 2.79 3.88 -0.23
C GLN A 59 3.72 4.64 -1.16
N ALA A 60 3.20 5.05 -2.31
CA ALA A 60 3.91 5.93 -3.23
C ALA A 60 2.89 6.78 -3.99
N VAL A 61 3.30 7.95 -4.39
CA VAL A 61 2.44 8.89 -5.10
C VAL A 61 3.09 9.26 -6.41
N TYR A 62 2.31 9.25 -7.48
CA TYR A 62 2.79 9.57 -8.82
C TYR A 62 1.87 10.60 -9.46
N GLN A 63 2.43 11.50 -10.24
CA GLN A 63 1.65 12.47 -11.01
C GLN A 63 1.85 12.18 -12.49
N SER A 64 0.80 12.33 -13.26
CA SER A 64 0.93 12.23 -14.71
C SER A 64 1.88 13.33 -15.19
N ILE A 65 2.76 13.01 -16.12
CA ILE A 65 3.69 14.00 -16.61
C ILE A 65 2.97 15.08 -17.44
N GLU A 66 1.77 14.77 -17.88
CA GLU A 66 1.01 15.73 -18.70
C GLU A 66 0.02 16.52 -17.88
N ASN A 67 -0.39 16.02 -16.73
CA ASN A 67 -1.38 16.70 -15.90
C ASN A 67 -1.06 16.42 -14.43
N PRO A 68 -0.45 17.36 -13.74
CA PRO A 68 -0.07 17.13 -12.35
C PRO A 68 -1.24 16.87 -11.41
N ASN A 69 -2.46 17.16 -11.84
CA ASN A 69 -3.63 16.86 -11.03
C ASN A 69 -4.22 15.47 -11.31
N ASP A 70 -3.62 14.72 -12.22
CA ASP A 70 -3.99 13.33 -12.47
C ASP A 70 -3.02 12.48 -11.64
N VAL A 71 -3.48 11.98 -10.50
CA VAL A 71 -2.65 11.37 -9.49
C VAL A 71 -2.90 9.88 -9.39
N THR A 72 -1.84 9.10 -9.32
CA THR A 72 -1.91 7.66 -9.06
C THR A 72 -1.16 7.38 -7.77
N VAL A 73 -1.80 6.68 -6.85
CA VAL A 73 -1.12 6.26 -5.63
C VAL A 73 -1.08 4.76 -5.57
N THR A 74 -0.07 4.22 -4.91
CA THR A 74 -0.03 2.80 -4.62
C THR A 74 -0.04 2.63 -3.11
N HIS A 75 -0.76 1.62 -2.66
CA HIS A 75 -0.79 1.24 -1.25
C HIS A 75 -0.57 -0.25 -1.17
N ASP A 76 0.43 -0.67 -0.40
CA ASP A 76 0.71 -2.09 -0.21
C ASP A 76 0.04 -2.57 1.08
N PHE A 77 -0.46 -3.80 1.04
CA PHE A 77 -1.10 -4.43 2.20
C PHE A 77 -0.59 -5.86 2.34
N LYS A 78 -0.65 -6.42 3.52
CA LYS A 78 -0.23 -7.80 3.72
C LYS A 78 -1.19 -8.80 3.10
N THR A 79 -2.47 -8.47 3.04
CA THR A 79 -3.47 -9.39 2.49
C THR A 79 -4.44 -8.66 1.60
N LYS A 80 -5.09 -9.40 0.71
CA LYS A 80 -6.10 -8.79 -0.14
C LYS A 80 -7.33 -8.38 0.65
N GLU A 81 -7.61 -9.06 1.74
CA GLU A 81 -8.75 -8.70 2.58
C GLU A 81 -8.56 -7.33 3.20
N MET A 82 -7.34 -7.02 3.63
CA MET A 82 -7.04 -5.71 4.16
C MET A 82 -7.15 -4.64 3.08
N ALA A 83 -6.70 -4.96 1.87
CA ALA A 83 -6.83 -4.03 0.76
C ALA A 83 -8.28 -3.74 0.44
N LYS A 84 -9.10 -4.78 0.40
CA LYS A 84 -10.53 -4.61 0.11
C LYS A 84 -11.22 -3.78 1.19
N ALA A 85 -10.89 -4.05 2.45
CA ALA A 85 -11.48 -3.30 3.56
C ALA A 85 -11.11 -1.82 3.47
N PHE A 86 -9.89 -1.53 3.02
CA PHE A 86 -9.45 -0.15 2.88
C PHE A 86 -10.34 0.61 1.89
N THR A 87 -10.71 -0.03 0.78
CA THR A 87 -11.54 0.65 -0.23
C THR A 87 -12.93 0.97 0.30
N SER A 88 -13.39 0.27 1.32
CA SER A 88 -14.72 0.50 1.89
C SER A 88 -14.67 1.35 3.14
N ALA A 89 -13.51 1.78 3.56
CA ALA A 89 -13.39 2.51 4.81
C ALA A 89 -14.00 3.90 4.67
N PRO A 90 -14.88 4.30 5.58
CA PRO A 90 -15.44 5.64 5.52
C PRO A 90 -14.40 6.72 5.70
N GLU A 91 -13.31 6.42 6.41
CA GLU A 91 -12.22 7.37 6.57
C GLU A 91 -11.57 7.71 5.25
N LEU A 92 -11.46 6.71 4.34
CA LEU A 92 -10.88 6.96 3.04
C LEU A 92 -11.79 7.87 2.22
N LYS A 93 -13.08 7.59 2.24
CA LYS A 93 -14.03 8.41 1.52
C LYS A 93 -13.98 9.86 2.00
N SER A 94 -13.94 10.05 3.30
CA SER A 94 -13.88 11.37 3.89
C SER A 94 -12.59 12.09 3.48
N ALA A 95 -11.46 11.39 3.48
CA ALA A 95 -10.19 11.98 3.10
C ALA A 95 -10.19 12.39 1.63
N MET A 96 -10.79 11.58 0.76
CA MET A 96 -10.86 11.93 -0.65
C MET A 96 -11.69 13.18 -0.88
N GLU A 97 -12.80 13.29 -0.18
CA GLU A 97 -13.65 14.48 -0.29
C GLU A 97 -12.90 15.71 0.18
N LYS A 98 -12.24 15.62 1.32
CA LYS A 98 -11.48 16.72 1.84
C LYS A 98 -10.33 17.09 0.92
N GLY A 99 -9.72 16.15 0.28
CA GLY A 99 -8.58 16.37 -0.59
C GLY A 99 -8.93 16.90 -1.96
N GLY A 100 -10.23 17.01 -2.27
CA GLY A 100 -10.63 17.53 -3.57
C GLY A 100 -10.55 16.52 -4.71
N VAL A 101 -10.76 15.25 -4.42
CA VAL A 101 -10.81 14.23 -5.46
C VAL A 101 -12.04 14.43 -6.30
N LYS A 102 -11.86 14.45 -7.62
CA LYS A 102 -12.93 14.68 -8.56
C LYS A 102 -13.39 13.38 -9.20
N GLY A 103 -14.67 13.22 -9.34
CA GLY A 103 -15.22 12.04 -10.02
C GLY A 103 -15.01 10.78 -9.22
N THR A 104 -15.09 9.64 -9.91
CA THR A 104 -14.97 8.34 -9.28
C THR A 104 -13.54 7.82 -9.47
N PRO A 105 -12.83 7.53 -8.41
CA PRO A 105 -11.47 6.97 -8.54
C PRO A 105 -11.49 5.61 -9.22
N GLN A 106 -10.44 5.34 -9.98
CA GLN A 106 -10.23 4.00 -10.52
C GLN A 106 -9.38 3.26 -9.50
N VAL A 107 -9.80 2.05 -9.13
CA VAL A 107 -9.11 1.26 -8.11
C VAL A 107 -8.93 -0.16 -8.60
N TRP A 108 -7.72 -0.69 -8.48
CA TRP A 108 -7.52 -2.11 -8.77
C TRP A 108 -6.44 -2.64 -7.83
N ILE A 109 -6.53 -3.93 -7.56
CA ILE A 109 -5.66 -4.60 -6.61
C ILE A 109 -4.90 -5.69 -7.34
N THR A 110 -3.60 -5.74 -7.12
CA THR A 110 -2.73 -6.69 -7.80
C THR A 110 -1.89 -7.44 -6.79
N THR A 111 -1.33 -8.55 -7.22
CA THR A 111 -0.27 -9.19 -6.49
C THR A 111 0.82 -9.50 -7.50
N GLN A 112 2.03 -9.65 -7.03
CA GLN A 112 3.12 -9.89 -7.94
C GLN A 112 2.91 -11.22 -8.64
N ALA A 113 3.03 -11.22 -9.96
CA ALA A 113 2.85 -12.45 -10.72
C ALA A 113 4.00 -13.40 -10.46
N SER A 114 3.71 -14.68 -10.43
CA SER A 114 4.77 -15.67 -10.32
C SER A 114 5.41 -15.85 -11.69
N LYS A 115 6.64 -16.33 -11.72
CA LYS A 115 7.33 -16.52 -12.97
C LYS A 115 6.87 -17.76 -13.71
#